data_c1182ca98eaabfa9ba7e862783a949a3
#
_entry.id   c1182ca98eaabfa9ba7e862783a949a3
#
_cell.length_a   1.000
_cell.length_b   1.000
_cell.length_c   1.000
_cell.angle_alpha   90.00
_cell.angle_beta   90.00
_cell.angle_gamma   90.00
#
_symmetry.space_group_name_H-M   'P 1'
#
loop_
_entity.id
_entity.type
_entity.pdbx_description
1 polymer ?
#
loop_
_entity_poly.entity_id
_entity_poly.type
_entity_poly.pdbx_seq_one_letter_code
_entity_poly.pdbx_strand_id
1 'polypeptide(L)'
;QMCIRDRDITTQNLYNPTLNYKLFMIPALMVMLLTLICGFLPALNVVGEKEAGTIEQINVTPVGKFTFIAAKLIPYWLIDFVVLTICFVLAWVLYGILPAGHFLTIYGMALFFLPVVSGFGLVISNHSTTLQQAMFVMWFFMLILILMSGLFTPIHSMPEWAQWITRINPLRYFVEVMRTIYLRGG
;
A
#
# COMPACT_ATOMS: atom_id res chain seq x y z
N GLN A 1 -45.99 -23.35 28.08
CA GLN A 1 -45.85 -22.26 27.10
C GLN A 1 -44.48 -21.65 27.26
N MET A 2 -43.59 -22.02 26.36
CA MET A 2 -42.20 -21.58 26.32
C MET A 2 -42.16 -20.29 25.46
N CYS A 3 -42.07 -19.11 26.08
CA CYS A 3 -41.88 -17.86 25.38
C CYS A 3 -40.47 -17.85 24.78
N ILE A 4 -40.36 -18.15 23.50
CA ILE A 4 -39.18 -17.86 22.70
C ILE A 4 -39.17 -16.35 22.48
N ARG A 5 -38.38 -15.66 23.28
CA ARG A 5 -38.12 -14.24 23.11
C ARG A 5 -37.17 -14.11 21.92
N ASP A 6 -37.74 -13.79 20.75
CA ASP A 6 -36.93 -13.38 19.57
C ASP A 6 -36.01 -12.24 19.98
N ARG A 7 -34.73 -12.59 20.11
CA ARG A 7 -33.69 -11.58 20.17
C ARG A 7 -33.46 -11.14 18.73
N ASP A 8 -34.02 -10.03 18.35
CA ASP A 8 -33.59 -9.30 17.17
C ASP A 8 -32.11 -8.99 17.32
N ILE A 9 -31.27 -9.83 16.72
CA ILE A 9 -29.84 -9.59 16.62
C ILE A 9 -29.64 -8.55 15.52
N THR A 10 -29.75 -7.28 15.87
CA THR A 10 -29.29 -6.19 15.02
C THR A 10 -27.78 -6.21 15.02
N THR A 11 -27.19 -6.81 13.98
CA THR A 11 -25.75 -6.72 13.69
C THR A 11 -25.45 -5.28 13.29
N GLN A 12 -25.02 -4.45 14.23
CA GLN A 12 -24.46 -3.16 13.92
C GLN A 12 -23.03 -3.36 13.36
N ASN A 13 -22.90 -3.16 12.05
CA ASN A 13 -21.60 -3.10 11.42
C ASN A 13 -20.88 -1.80 11.87
N LEU A 14 -19.96 -1.93 12.82
CA LEU A 14 -19.27 -0.82 13.47
C LEU A 14 -18.50 0.10 12.48
N TYR A 15 -18.09 -0.45 11.34
CA TYR A 15 -17.28 0.24 10.33
C TYR A 15 -18.06 0.75 9.12
N ASN A 16 -19.28 0.26 8.90
CA ASN A 16 -20.10 0.68 7.77
C ASN A 16 -21.60 0.50 8.07
N PRO A 17 -22.21 1.40 8.85
CA PRO A 17 -23.61 1.28 9.26
C PRO A 17 -24.60 1.31 8.09
N THR A 18 -24.21 1.90 6.95
CA THR A 18 -25.02 1.99 5.73
C THR A 18 -24.74 0.88 4.72
N LEU A 19 -23.82 -0.08 5.03
CA LEU A 19 -23.36 -1.12 4.11
C LEU A 19 -22.92 -0.57 2.74
N ASN A 20 -22.41 0.65 2.71
CA ASN A 20 -21.96 1.28 1.48
C ASN A 20 -20.60 0.73 1.06
N TYR A 21 -20.63 -0.23 0.13
CA TYR A 21 -19.45 -0.92 -0.38
C TYR A 21 -18.38 0.05 -0.94
N LYS A 22 -18.81 1.18 -1.50
CA LYS A 22 -17.91 2.21 -2.07
C LYS A 22 -17.00 2.81 -1.01
N LEU A 23 -17.54 3.18 0.15
CA LEU A 23 -16.76 3.75 1.27
C LEU A 23 -15.69 2.80 1.82
N PHE A 24 -15.92 1.49 1.67
CA PHE A 24 -14.99 0.47 2.13
C PHE A 24 -13.88 0.17 1.10
N MET A 25 -14.23 0.15 -0.20
CA MET A 25 -13.32 -0.27 -1.26
C MET A 25 -12.43 0.88 -1.79
N ILE A 26 -12.95 2.12 -1.84
CA ILE A 26 -12.19 3.25 -2.40
C ILE A 26 -10.87 3.48 -1.67
N PRO A 27 -10.82 3.62 -0.32
CA PRO A 27 -9.55 3.78 0.39
C PRO A 27 -8.58 2.62 0.16
N ALA A 28 -9.12 1.41 0.09
CA ALA A 28 -8.33 0.21 -0.13
C ALA A 28 -7.69 0.17 -1.51
N LEU A 29 -8.43 0.55 -2.57
CA LEU A 29 -7.91 0.66 -3.93
C LEU A 29 -6.86 1.76 -4.06
N MET A 30 -7.01 2.89 -3.36
CA MET A 30 -6.00 3.94 -3.31
C MET A 30 -4.68 3.42 -2.73
N VAL A 31 -4.74 2.68 -1.62
CA VAL A 31 -3.55 2.09 -1.00
C VAL A 31 -2.92 1.06 -1.91
N MET A 32 -3.71 0.23 -2.58
CA MET A 32 -3.23 -0.75 -3.54
C MET A 32 -2.47 -0.08 -4.70
N LEU A 33 -3.06 0.96 -5.29
CA LEU A 33 -2.45 1.71 -6.39
C LEU A 33 -1.15 2.37 -5.95
N LEU A 34 -1.14 3.02 -4.79
CA LEU A 34 0.05 3.64 -4.22
C LEU A 34 1.17 2.61 -3.99
N THR A 35 0.82 1.43 -3.45
CA THR A 35 1.78 0.34 -3.21
C THR A 35 2.40 -0.17 -4.50
N LEU A 36 1.59 -0.33 -5.56
CA LEU A 36 2.09 -0.77 -6.85
C LEU A 36 3.06 0.26 -7.45
N ILE A 37 2.70 1.52 -7.46
CA ILE A 37 3.56 2.58 -8.01
C ILE A 37 4.86 2.67 -7.21
N CYS A 38 4.77 2.80 -5.88
CA CYS A 38 5.91 2.94 -4.99
C CYS A 38 6.88 1.76 -5.03
N GLY A 39 6.36 0.53 -5.20
CA GLY A 39 7.19 -0.66 -5.28
C GLY A 39 7.81 -0.88 -6.66
N PHE A 40 7.02 -0.77 -7.72
CA PHE A 40 7.48 -1.09 -9.08
C PHE A 40 8.41 -0.04 -9.68
N LEU A 41 8.08 1.25 -9.60
CA LEU A 41 8.85 2.28 -10.29
C LEU A 41 10.32 2.33 -9.86
N PRO A 42 10.66 2.41 -8.56
CA PRO A 42 12.06 2.44 -8.16
C PRO A 42 12.77 1.11 -8.42
N ALA A 43 12.07 -0.03 -8.26
CA ALA A 43 12.67 -1.34 -8.51
C ALA A 43 13.04 -1.52 -9.98
N LEU A 44 12.13 -1.22 -10.90
CA LEU A 44 12.38 -1.35 -12.34
C LEU A 44 13.43 -0.35 -12.84
N ASN A 45 13.45 0.86 -12.29
CA ASN A 45 14.48 1.84 -12.63
C ASN A 45 15.90 1.35 -12.27
N VAL A 46 16.07 0.82 -11.04
CA VAL A 46 17.36 0.30 -10.61
C VAL A 46 17.79 -0.92 -11.42
N VAL A 47 16.87 -1.84 -11.73
CA VAL A 47 17.21 -3.00 -12.57
C VAL A 47 17.50 -2.58 -14.02
N GLY A 48 16.77 -1.62 -14.56
CA GLY A 48 17.03 -1.09 -15.90
C GLY A 48 18.42 -0.49 -16.05
N GLU A 49 18.91 0.24 -15.06
CA GLU A 49 20.27 0.75 -15.05
C GLU A 49 21.32 -0.35 -14.86
N LYS A 50 20.96 -1.41 -14.12
CA LYS A 50 21.82 -2.59 -13.95
C LYS A 50 21.97 -3.34 -15.27
N GLU A 51 20.87 -3.55 -15.99
CA GLU A 51 20.84 -4.20 -17.30
C GLU A 51 21.58 -3.38 -18.37
N ALA A 52 21.46 -2.04 -18.32
CA ALA A 52 22.17 -1.13 -19.19
C ALA A 52 23.68 -0.96 -18.84
N GLY A 53 24.17 -1.53 -17.72
CA GLY A 53 25.56 -1.44 -17.28
C GLY A 53 25.93 -0.07 -16.68
N THR A 54 25.01 0.87 -16.53
CA THR A 54 25.25 2.22 -16.00
C THR A 54 25.58 2.22 -14.51
N ILE A 55 25.19 1.20 -13.76
CA ILE A 55 25.54 1.06 -12.34
C ILE A 55 27.05 0.91 -12.13
N GLU A 56 27.77 0.25 -13.05
CA GLU A 56 29.22 0.09 -12.96
C GLU A 56 29.94 1.44 -13.07
N GLN A 57 29.43 2.35 -13.91
CA GLN A 57 29.97 3.70 -14.05
C GLN A 57 29.77 4.54 -12.77
N ILE A 58 28.68 4.30 -12.05
CA ILE A 58 28.39 5.00 -10.80
C ILE A 58 29.29 4.50 -9.67
N ASN A 59 29.66 3.22 -9.66
CA ASN A 59 30.54 2.64 -8.65
C ASN A 59 31.96 3.21 -8.64
N VAL A 60 32.41 3.82 -9.74
CA VAL A 60 33.70 4.50 -9.82
C VAL A 60 33.67 5.97 -9.38
N THR A 61 32.49 6.50 -9.12
CA THR A 61 32.30 7.85 -8.59
C THR A 61 32.43 7.88 -7.06
N PRO A 62 32.94 8.96 -6.44
CA PRO A 62 33.11 9.08 -4.99
C PRO A 62 31.78 9.34 -4.25
N VAL A 63 30.63 8.90 -4.79
CA VAL A 63 29.30 9.10 -4.21
C VAL A 63 28.98 7.95 -3.24
N GLY A 64 28.55 8.29 -2.03
CA GLY A 64 28.11 7.31 -1.04
C GLY A 64 26.88 6.53 -1.53
N LYS A 65 26.87 5.21 -1.30
CA LYS A 65 25.77 4.30 -1.72
C LYS A 65 24.40 4.75 -1.19
N PHE A 66 24.36 5.24 0.03
CA PHE A 66 23.12 5.74 0.64
C PHE A 66 22.59 6.99 -0.06
N THR A 67 23.48 7.94 -0.38
CA THR A 67 23.12 9.17 -1.10
C THR A 67 22.59 8.85 -2.50
N PHE A 68 23.18 7.87 -3.18
CA PHE A 68 22.72 7.41 -4.48
C PHE A 68 21.31 6.81 -4.43
N ILE A 69 21.07 5.91 -3.47
CA ILE A 69 19.74 5.28 -3.28
C ILE A 69 18.70 6.34 -2.89
N ALA A 70 19.01 7.23 -1.96
CA ALA A 70 18.09 8.29 -1.53
C ALA A 70 17.76 9.25 -2.66
N ALA A 71 18.73 9.67 -3.45
CA ALA A 71 18.53 10.55 -4.60
C ALA A 71 17.58 9.94 -5.64
N LYS A 72 17.57 8.60 -5.77
CA LYS A 72 16.63 7.89 -6.64
C LYS A 72 15.24 7.75 -6.05
N LEU A 73 15.13 7.45 -4.75
CA LEU A 73 13.86 7.19 -4.11
C LEU A 73 13.02 8.46 -3.89
N ILE A 74 13.67 9.58 -3.53
CA ILE A 74 12.97 10.82 -3.22
C ILE A 74 12.03 11.29 -4.35
N PRO A 75 12.42 11.33 -5.64
CA PRO A 75 11.52 11.73 -6.71
C PRO A 75 10.31 10.78 -6.86
N TYR A 76 10.48 9.48 -6.61
CA TYR A 76 9.35 8.53 -6.63
C TYR A 76 8.38 8.78 -5.49
N TRP A 77 8.89 9.05 -4.27
CA TRP A 77 8.02 9.40 -3.15
C TRP A 77 7.22 10.69 -3.41
N LEU A 78 7.82 11.68 -4.08
CA LEU A 78 7.09 12.88 -4.49
C LEU A 78 5.97 12.56 -5.50
N ILE A 79 6.25 11.69 -6.48
CA ILE A 79 5.24 11.21 -7.43
C ILE A 79 4.11 10.49 -6.68
N ASP A 80 4.43 9.64 -5.71
CA ASP A 80 3.44 8.92 -4.91
C ASP A 80 2.53 9.86 -4.10
N PHE A 81 3.07 10.93 -3.54
CA PHE A 81 2.27 11.96 -2.88
C PHE A 81 1.35 12.70 -3.85
N VAL A 82 1.81 12.99 -5.06
CA VAL A 82 0.98 13.58 -6.11
C VAL A 82 -0.14 12.62 -6.51
N VAL A 83 0.17 11.34 -6.72
CA VAL A 83 -0.81 10.29 -7.03
C VAL A 83 -1.85 10.15 -5.92
N LEU A 84 -1.41 10.16 -4.65
CA LEU A 84 -2.32 10.12 -3.50
C LEU A 84 -3.28 11.32 -3.50
N THR A 85 -2.77 12.51 -3.77
CA THR A 85 -3.58 13.74 -3.89
C THR A 85 -4.59 13.64 -5.03
N ILE A 86 -4.17 13.16 -6.20
CA ILE A 86 -5.06 12.93 -7.35
C ILE A 86 -6.15 11.93 -7.00
N CYS A 87 -5.81 10.84 -6.30
CA CYS A 87 -6.79 9.86 -5.84
C CYS A 87 -7.83 10.47 -4.90
N PHE A 88 -7.43 11.38 -4.00
CA PHE A 88 -8.38 12.10 -3.13
C PHE A 88 -9.31 13.00 -3.95
N VAL A 89 -8.77 13.75 -4.90
CA VAL A 89 -9.57 14.62 -5.78
C VAL A 89 -10.56 13.80 -6.59
N LEU A 90 -10.14 12.67 -7.16
CA LEU A 90 -11.02 11.76 -7.89
C LEU A 90 -12.13 11.16 -7.01
N ALA A 91 -11.80 10.75 -5.78
CA ALA A 91 -12.80 10.25 -4.84
C ALA A 91 -13.84 11.32 -4.48
N TRP A 92 -13.40 12.55 -4.33
CA TRP A 92 -14.32 13.67 -4.08
C TRP A 92 -15.20 14.00 -5.29
N VAL A 93 -14.61 14.14 -6.49
CA VAL A 93 -15.34 14.55 -7.70
C VAL A 93 -16.30 13.46 -8.18
N LEU A 94 -15.87 12.18 -8.18
CA LEU A 94 -16.67 11.09 -8.74
C LEU A 94 -17.69 10.52 -7.75
N TYR A 95 -17.37 10.53 -6.47
CA TYR A 95 -18.16 9.84 -5.44
C TYR A 95 -18.69 10.78 -4.34
N GLY A 96 -18.21 12.03 -4.29
CA GLY A 96 -18.53 12.97 -3.22
C GLY A 96 -18.00 12.54 -1.84
N ILE A 97 -17.01 11.62 -1.82
CA ILE A 97 -16.49 11.01 -0.60
C ILE A 97 -15.21 11.77 -0.21
N LEU A 98 -15.28 12.46 0.93
CA LEU A 98 -14.11 13.05 1.58
C LEU A 98 -13.73 12.23 2.80
N PRO A 99 -12.44 12.14 3.16
CA PRO A 99 -12.05 11.56 4.45
C PRO A 99 -12.64 12.40 5.58
N ALA A 100 -13.30 11.74 6.53
CA ALA A 100 -13.92 12.39 7.67
C ALA A 100 -12.87 12.91 8.68
N GLY A 101 -11.63 12.39 8.62
CA GLY A 101 -10.52 12.76 9.50
C GLY A 101 -9.50 13.69 8.85
N HIS A 102 -8.40 13.93 9.58
CA HIS A 102 -7.35 14.85 9.14
C HIS A 102 -6.51 14.30 7.99
N PHE A 103 -6.44 15.01 6.87
CA PHE A 103 -5.55 14.69 5.74
C PHE A 103 -4.09 14.53 6.17
N LEU A 104 -3.64 15.36 7.14
CA LEU A 104 -2.26 15.31 7.64
C LEU A 104 -1.88 13.95 8.21
N THR A 105 -2.81 13.24 8.85
CA THR A 105 -2.56 11.88 9.37
C THR A 105 -2.31 10.89 8.24
N ILE A 106 -3.04 11.00 7.13
CA ILE A 106 -2.85 10.13 5.97
C ILE A 106 -1.49 10.37 5.32
N TYR A 107 -1.14 11.64 5.10
CA TYR A 107 0.17 12.00 4.53
C TYR A 107 1.33 11.62 5.47
N GLY A 108 1.14 11.79 6.78
CA GLY A 108 2.12 11.34 7.78
C GLY A 108 2.34 9.83 7.76
N MET A 109 1.28 9.04 7.68
CA MET A 109 1.38 7.58 7.54
C MET A 109 1.98 7.17 6.20
N ALA A 110 1.63 7.85 5.11
CA ALA A 110 2.23 7.63 3.80
C ALA A 110 3.74 7.85 3.83
N LEU A 111 4.22 8.89 4.52
CA LEU A 111 5.65 9.19 4.67
C LEU A 111 6.44 8.03 5.30
N PHE A 112 5.84 7.28 6.21
CA PHE A 112 6.45 6.07 6.79
C PHE A 112 6.25 4.83 5.91
N PHE A 113 5.13 4.74 5.23
CA PHE A 113 4.78 3.59 4.39
C PHE A 113 5.62 3.52 3.10
N LEU A 114 5.80 4.66 2.41
CA LEU A 114 6.52 4.72 1.13
C LEU A 114 7.97 4.20 1.21
N PRO A 115 8.79 4.61 2.22
CA PRO A 115 10.15 4.07 2.35
C PRO A 115 10.19 2.55 2.57
N VAL A 116 9.22 2.01 3.31
CA VAL A 116 9.16 0.56 3.57
C VAL A 116 8.86 -0.21 2.30
N VAL A 117 7.84 0.20 1.54
CA VAL A 117 7.46 -0.49 0.28
C VAL A 117 8.53 -0.33 -0.79
N SER A 118 9.09 0.86 -0.96
CA SER A 118 10.20 1.08 -1.90
C SER A 118 11.46 0.31 -1.49
N GLY A 119 11.69 0.14 -0.18
CA GLY A 119 12.75 -0.70 0.34
C GLY A 119 12.62 -2.16 -0.09
N PHE A 120 11.41 -2.75 -0.02
CA PHE A 120 11.14 -4.08 -0.58
C PHE A 120 11.42 -4.14 -2.09
N GLY A 121 11.00 -3.13 -2.84
CA GLY A 121 11.30 -3.00 -4.26
C GLY A 121 12.80 -3.02 -4.55
N LEU A 122 13.60 -2.28 -3.76
CA LEU A 122 15.05 -2.27 -3.88
C LEU A 122 15.71 -3.62 -3.55
N VAL A 123 15.23 -4.33 -2.54
CA VAL A 123 15.72 -5.67 -2.21
C VAL A 123 15.53 -6.63 -3.37
N ILE A 124 14.35 -6.63 -3.98
CA ILE A 124 14.05 -7.47 -5.15
C ILE A 124 14.91 -7.05 -6.35
N SER A 125 15.04 -5.75 -6.59
CA SER A 125 15.87 -5.19 -7.64
C SER A 125 17.35 -5.60 -7.50
N ASN A 126 17.85 -5.69 -6.27
CA ASN A 126 19.22 -6.10 -6.03
C ASN A 126 19.48 -7.56 -6.43
N HIS A 127 18.49 -8.43 -6.25
CA HIS A 127 18.59 -9.86 -6.60
C HIS A 127 18.26 -10.15 -8.07
N SER A 128 17.65 -9.23 -8.78
CA SER A 128 17.28 -9.39 -10.19
C SER A 128 18.38 -8.88 -11.11
N THR A 129 18.62 -9.61 -12.21
CA THR A 129 19.62 -9.27 -13.23
C THR A 129 19.00 -8.65 -14.48
N THR A 130 17.75 -8.97 -14.78
CA THR A 130 17.02 -8.46 -15.95
C THR A 130 15.71 -7.80 -15.54
N LEU A 131 15.24 -6.84 -16.34
CA LEU A 131 13.95 -6.17 -16.14
C LEU A 131 12.79 -7.16 -16.10
N GLN A 132 12.80 -8.15 -16.99
CA GLN A 132 11.75 -9.14 -17.06
C GLN A 132 11.68 -9.98 -15.79
N GLN A 133 12.83 -10.44 -15.27
CA GLN A 133 12.91 -11.16 -14.01
C GLN A 133 12.40 -10.31 -12.84
N ALA A 134 12.81 -9.05 -12.77
CA ALA A 134 12.37 -8.14 -11.73
C ALA A 134 10.85 -7.94 -11.76
N MET A 135 10.26 -7.74 -12.94
CA MET A 135 8.81 -7.59 -13.10
C MET A 135 8.06 -8.80 -12.56
N PHE A 136 8.46 -10.03 -12.93
CA PHE A 136 7.78 -11.24 -12.45
C PHE A 136 7.88 -11.42 -10.94
N VAL A 137 9.07 -11.22 -10.36
CA VAL A 137 9.28 -11.34 -8.93
C VAL A 137 8.50 -10.28 -8.16
N MET A 138 8.54 -9.02 -8.64
CA MET A 138 7.77 -7.92 -8.05
C MET A 138 6.27 -8.18 -8.11
N TRP A 139 5.76 -8.63 -9.26
CA TRP A 139 4.33 -8.93 -9.42
C TRP A 139 3.87 -10.01 -8.45
N PHE A 140 4.62 -11.11 -8.35
CA PHE A 140 4.32 -12.19 -7.40
C PHE A 140 4.35 -11.71 -5.96
N PHE A 141 5.38 -10.95 -5.58
CA PHE A 141 5.54 -10.42 -4.22
C PHE A 141 4.44 -9.43 -3.86
N MET A 142 4.09 -8.52 -4.78
CA MET A 142 3.00 -7.56 -4.58
C MET A 142 1.64 -8.25 -4.47
N LEU A 143 1.38 -9.29 -5.26
CA LEU A 143 0.17 -10.09 -5.11
C LEU A 143 0.03 -10.68 -3.70
N ILE A 144 1.10 -11.28 -3.17
CA ILE A 144 1.10 -11.83 -1.82
C ILE A 144 0.82 -10.72 -0.79
N LEU A 145 1.50 -9.59 -0.87
CA LEU A 145 1.29 -8.46 0.05
C LEU A 145 -0.16 -7.95 0.00
N ILE A 146 -0.74 -7.81 -1.18
CA ILE A 146 -2.11 -7.32 -1.38
C ILE A 146 -3.13 -8.33 -0.84
N LEU A 147 -2.99 -9.61 -1.17
CA LEU A 147 -3.89 -10.67 -0.68
C LEU A 147 -3.83 -10.79 0.85
N MET A 148 -2.64 -10.67 1.42
CA MET A 148 -2.43 -10.75 2.86
C MET A 148 -2.65 -9.43 3.61
N SER A 149 -3.04 -8.35 2.93
CA SER A 149 -3.33 -7.07 3.57
C SER A 149 -4.69 -7.00 4.28
N GLY A 150 -5.57 -7.98 4.04
CA GLY A 150 -6.95 -7.93 4.50
C GLY A 150 -7.87 -7.06 3.63
N LEU A 151 -7.41 -6.73 2.41
CA LEU A 151 -8.14 -5.89 1.47
C LEU A 151 -9.35 -6.63 0.88
N PHE A 152 -9.12 -7.85 0.40
CA PHE A 152 -10.15 -8.69 -0.23
C PHE A 152 -10.74 -9.71 0.74
N THR A 153 -9.92 -10.31 1.60
CA THR A 153 -10.33 -11.35 2.54
C THR A 153 -10.18 -10.87 3.98
N PRO A 154 -11.21 -11.02 4.83
CA PRO A 154 -11.09 -10.67 6.25
C PRO A 154 -9.97 -11.49 6.91
N ILE A 155 -9.11 -10.82 7.68
CA ILE A 155 -7.93 -11.44 8.31
C ILE A 155 -8.34 -12.59 9.24
N HIS A 156 -9.51 -12.45 9.91
CA HIS A 156 -10.03 -13.47 10.83
C HIS A 156 -10.43 -14.78 10.16
N SER A 157 -10.66 -14.78 8.84
CA SER A 157 -10.96 -16.00 8.06
C SER A 157 -9.72 -16.71 7.53
N MET A 158 -8.55 -16.12 7.71
CA MET A 158 -7.27 -16.71 7.29
C MET A 158 -6.77 -17.73 8.32
N PRO A 159 -6.04 -18.79 7.90
CA PRO A 159 -5.38 -19.71 8.82
C PRO A 159 -4.34 -18.98 9.69
N GLU A 160 -4.04 -19.52 10.87
CA GLU A 160 -3.17 -18.88 11.88
C GLU A 160 -1.79 -18.49 11.35
N TRP A 161 -1.16 -19.33 10.54
CA TRP A 161 0.13 -19.04 9.92
C TRP A 161 0.08 -17.80 9.01
N ALA A 162 -1.02 -17.62 8.25
CA ALA A 162 -1.22 -16.47 7.39
C ALA A 162 -1.45 -15.18 8.22
N GLN A 163 -2.17 -15.27 9.34
CA GLN A 163 -2.36 -14.14 10.26
C GLN A 163 -1.03 -13.66 10.86
N TRP A 164 -0.09 -14.56 11.13
CA TRP A 164 1.25 -14.20 11.59
C TRP A 164 2.02 -13.39 10.54
N ILE A 165 2.02 -13.84 9.29
CA ILE A 165 2.68 -13.14 8.18
C ILE A 165 2.02 -11.76 7.95
N THR A 166 0.70 -11.69 8.07
CA THR A 166 -0.07 -10.46 7.92
C THR A 166 0.31 -9.40 8.97
N ARG A 167 0.79 -9.78 10.15
CA ARG A 167 1.27 -8.84 11.18
C ARG A 167 2.52 -8.07 10.75
N ILE A 168 3.35 -8.65 9.90
CA ILE A 168 4.59 -8.03 9.39
C ILE A 168 4.29 -7.16 8.15
N ASN A 169 3.13 -7.36 7.52
CA ASN A 169 2.77 -6.69 6.29
C ASN A 169 2.45 -5.19 6.52
N PRO A 170 3.27 -4.25 6.00
CA PRO A 170 3.03 -2.82 6.18
C PRO A 170 1.73 -2.34 5.50
N LEU A 171 1.32 -3.00 4.41
CA LEU A 171 0.12 -2.68 3.66
C LEU A 171 -1.15 -2.80 4.51
N ARG A 172 -1.21 -3.81 5.39
CA ARG A 172 -2.31 -4.00 6.32
C ARG A 172 -2.56 -2.77 7.18
N TYR A 173 -1.50 -2.25 7.81
CA TYR A 173 -1.61 -1.10 8.72
C TYR A 173 -2.05 0.15 7.99
N PHE A 174 -1.53 0.37 6.80
CA PHE A 174 -1.90 1.53 6.00
C PHE A 174 -3.36 1.45 5.51
N VAL A 175 -3.82 0.28 5.07
CA VAL A 175 -5.23 0.04 4.72
C VAL A 175 -6.16 0.26 5.91
N GLU A 176 -5.78 -0.22 7.09
CA GLU A 176 -6.57 -0.06 8.33
C GLU A 176 -6.68 1.42 8.73
N VAL A 177 -5.56 2.16 8.69
CA VAL A 177 -5.56 3.60 8.97
C VAL A 177 -6.40 4.36 7.95
N MET A 178 -6.24 4.09 6.66
CA MET A 178 -7.05 4.71 5.62
C MET A 178 -8.55 4.47 5.81
N ARG A 179 -8.96 3.24 6.11
CA ARG A 179 -10.35 2.91 6.40
C ARG A 179 -10.87 3.62 7.65
N THR A 180 -10.07 3.67 8.70
CA THR A 180 -10.46 4.33 9.95
C THR A 180 -10.70 5.82 9.73
N ILE A 181 -9.80 6.50 9.00
CA ILE A 181 -9.92 7.94 8.72
C ILE A 181 -11.10 8.24 7.80
N TYR A 182 -11.36 7.39 6.80
CA TYR A 182 -12.49 7.57 5.90
C TYR A 182 -13.86 7.30 6.56
N LEU A 183 -13.92 6.33 7.48
CA LEU A 183 -15.18 5.88 8.07
C LEU A 183 -15.49 6.51 9.42
N ARG A 184 -14.47 6.87 10.21
CA ARG A 184 -14.66 7.34 11.60
C ARG A 184 -14.25 8.78 11.86
N GLY A 185 -13.50 9.40 10.96
CA GLY A 185 -13.00 10.76 11.15
C GLY A 185 -11.82 10.90 12.11
N GLY A 186 -11.14 9.79 12.47
CA GLY A 186 -9.99 9.77 13.36
C GLY A 186 -10.27 9.11 14.69
#